data_28877b64033064b0f2faa30900feffa3
#
_entry.id   28877b64033064b0f2faa30900feffa3
#
_cell.length_a   1.000
_cell.length_b   1.000
_cell.length_c   1.000
_cell.angle_alpha   90.00
_cell.angle_beta   90.00
_cell.angle_gamma   90.00
#
_symmetry.space_group_name_H-M   'P 1'
#
loop_
_entity.id
_entity.type
_entity.pdbx_description
1 polymer ?
#
loop_
_entity_poly.entity_id
_entity_poly.type
_entity_poly.pdbx_seq_one_letter_code
_entity_poly.pdbx_strand_id
1 'polypeptide(L)'
;PGVFSCGNVLHVHDLVDYVSEEAEKAGKYAAQYIRGGQTATNDGRPVSLLARNGVRYTVPQEIRPSHMEDTLTVRFRVGDVYKNCYIGVYVNDRQIARLKKNKLAPGEMEQVIIKKSDLLSVQAPETITIQVERGEANGNA
;
A
#
# COMPACT_ATOMS: atom_id res chain seq x y z
N PRO A 1 -20.92 -4.16 0.51
CA PRO A 1 -20.56 -5.40 1.20
C PRO A 1 -20.86 -6.63 0.35
N GLY A 2 -20.03 -7.69 0.45
CA GLY A 2 -20.25 -8.94 -0.30
C GLY A 2 -19.70 -8.97 -1.73
N VAL A 3 -19.08 -7.92 -2.23
CA VAL A 3 -18.36 -7.89 -3.50
C VAL A 3 -16.85 -7.88 -3.21
N PHE A 4 -16.13 -8.81 -3.84
CA PHE A 4 -14.69 -8.95 -3.71
C PHE A 4 -14.04 -8.81 -5.08
N SER A 5 -12.86 -8.20 -5.13
CA SER A 5 -12.09 -7.98 -6.35
C SER A 5 -10.65 -8.42 -6.11
N CYS A 6 -10.06 -9.14 -7.04
CA CYS A 6 -8.66 -9.56 -7.00
C CYS A 6 -8.10 -9.78 -8.42
N GLY A 7 -6.78 -9.92 -8.50
CA GLY A 7 -6.08 -10.15 -9.77
C GLY A 7 -6.09 -8.93 -10.70
N ASN A 8 -5.98 -9.18 -11.99
CA ASN A 8 -5.80 -8.13 -13.00
C ASN A 8 -6.99 -7.16 -13.15
N VAL A 9 -8.17 -7.50 -12.60
CA VAL A 9 -9.31 -6.56 -12.55
C VAL A 9 -9.05 -5.45 -11.54
N LEU A 10 -8.24 -5.70 -10.51
CA LEU A 10 -7.87 -4.71 -9.50
C LEU A 10 -6.70 -3.85 -9.97
N HIS A 11 -5.62 -4.48 -10.42
CA HIS A 11 -4.49 -3.87 -11.12
C HIS A 11 -3.64 -4.95 -11.80
N VAL A 12 -2.88 -4.59 -12.83
CA VAL A 12 -2.04 -5.55 -13.55
C VAL A 12 -0.84 -5.96 -12.69
N HIS A 13 -0.71 -7.25 -12.44
CA HIS A 13 0.43 -7.84 -11.74
C HIS A 13 1.56 -8.19 -12.71
N ASP A 14 2.82 -8.05 -12.27
CA ASP A 14 4.00 -8.41 -13.04
C ASP A 14 4.26 -9.92 -13.03
N LEU A 15 3.85 -10.61 -11.97
CA LEU A 15 4.05 -12.05 -11.76
C LEU A 15 2.72 -12.74 -11.42
N VAL A 16 2.52 -13.93 -11.96
CA VAL A 16 1.34 -14.77 -11.69
C VAL A 16 1.24 -15.17 -10.21
N ASP A 17 2.37 -15.28 -9.52
CA ASP A 17 2.39 -15.60 -8.09
C ASP A 17 1.67 -14.54 -7.25
N TYR A 18 1.80 -13.28 -7.61
CA TYR A 18 1.06 -12.18 -6.94
C TYR A 18 -0.44 -12.26 -7.17
N VAL A 19 -0.85 -12.69 -8.37
CA VAL A 19 -2.27 -12.94 -8.68
C VAL A 19 -2.82 -14.06 -7.80
N SER A 20 -2.06 -15.14 -7.68
CA SER A 20 -2.44 -16.31 -6.87
C SER A 20 -2.56 -15.98 -5.39
N GLU A 21 -1.57 -15.25 -4.84
CA GLU A 21 -1.59 -14.78 -3.44
C GLU A 21 -2.80 -13.89 -3.16
N GLU A 22 -3.12 -12.98 -4.07
CA GLU A 22 -4.25 -12.07 -3.93
C GLU A 22 -5.59 -12.80 -4.02
N ALA A 23 -5.70 -13.77 -4.95
CA ALA A 23 -6.88 -14.61 -5.10
C ALA A 23 -7.13 -15.49 -3.87
N GLU A 24 -6.08 -16.06 -3.27
CA GLU A 24 -6.18 -16.82 -2.03
C GLU A 24 -6.71 -15.94 -0.88
N LYS A 25 -6.17 -14.75 -0.71
CA LYS A 25 -6.64 -13.78 0.30
C LYS A 25 -8.10 -13.40 0.07
N ALA A 26 -8.48 -13.09 -1.17
CA ALA A 26 -9.85 -12.75 -1.51
C ALA A 26 -10.82 -13.89 -1.19
N GLY A 27 -10.47 -15.14 -1.53
CA GLY A 27 -11.25 -16.32 -1.22
C GLY A 27 -11.42 -16.54 0.29
N LYS A 28 -10.33 -16.37 1.06
CA LYS A 28 -10.36 -16.46 2.53
C LYS A 28 -11.30 -15.43 3.15
N TYR A 29 -11.20 -14.17 2.71
CA TYR A 29 -12.05 -13.10 3.24
C TYR A 29 -13.50 -13.24 2.80
N ALA A 30 -13.77 -13.71 1.59
CA ALA A 30 -15.13 -14.01 1.13
C ALA A 30 -15.78 -15.13 1.97
N ALA A 31 -15.03 -16.21 2.26
CA ALA A 31 -15.49 -17.28 3.11
C ALA A 31 -15.77 -16.81 4.55
N GLN A 32 -14.93 -15.96 5.11
CA GLN A 32 -15.15 -15.35 6.42
C GLN A 32 -16.42 -14.48 6.44
N TYR A 33 -16.63 -13.68 5.39
CA TYR A 33 -17.81 -12.84 5.24
C TYR A 33 -19.10 -13.67 5.23
N ILE A 34 -19.15 -14.76 4.44
CA ILE A 34 -20.30 -15.65 4.35
C ILE A 34 -20.61 -16.32 5.69
N ARG A 35 -19.59 -16.67 6.48
CA ARG A 35 -19.75 -17.26 7.81
C ARG A 35 -20.22 -16.27 8.88
N GLY A 36 -20.53 -15.03 8.52
CA GLY A 36 -20.97 -14.01 9.47
C GLY A 36 -19.83 -13.41 10.31
N GLY A 37 -18.58 -13.69 9.96
CA GLY A 37 -17.41 -13.25 10.70
C GLY A 37 -17.06 -11.76 10.56
N GLN A 38 -17.78 -11.03 9.72
CA GLN A 38 -17.65 -9.57 9.61
C GLN A 38 -19.03 -8.96 9.40
N THR A 39 -19.78 -8.83 10.46
CA THR A 39 -20.69 -7.71 10.53
C THR A 39 -19.82 -6.45 10.34
N ALA A 40 -20.31 -5.51 9.56
CA ALA A 40 -19.74 -4.18 9.46
C ALA A 40 -19.87 -3.50 10.84
N THR A 41 -19.10 -3.99 11.80
CA THR A 41 -18.93 -3.33 13.07
C THR A 41 -18.17 -2.03 12.76
N ASN A 42 -18.59 -0.98 13.37
CA ASN A 42 -18.07 0.38 13.24
C ASN A 42 -16.66 0.46 13.85
N ASP A 43 -15.78 -0.48 13.52
CA ASP A 43 -14.48 -0.74 14.12
C ASP A 43 -13.42 0.21 13.57
N GLY A 44 -13.56 1.46 14.00
CA GLY A 44 -12.58 2.48 13.72
C GLY A 44 -12.75 3.18 12.36
N ARG A 45 -12.14 4.33 12.27
CA ARG A 45 -12.12 5.11 11.01
C ARG A 45 -11.24 4.41 9.97
N PRO A 46 -11.66 4.39 8.70
CA PRO A 46 -10.79 3.94 7.64
C PRO A 46 -9.59 4.88 7.49
N VAL A 47 -8.46 4.32 7.10
CA VAL A 47 -7.23 5.05 6.75
C VAL A 47 -7.09 5.02 5.24
N SER A 48 -7.02 6.20 4.62
CA SER A 48 -6.88 6.34 3.18
C SER A 48 -5.42 6.23 2.75
N LEU A 49 -5.15 5.50 1.67
CA LEU A 49 -3.83 5.45 1.06
C LEU A 49 -3.75 6.45 -0.10
N LEU A 50 -2.82 7.37 0.00
CA LEU A 50 -2.65 8.48 -0.94
C LEU A 50 -1.39 8.27 -1.78
N ALA A 51 -1.55 8.29 -3.08
CA ALA A 51 -0.46 8.34 -4.05
C ALA A 51 -0.06 9.81 -4.28
N ARG A 52 1.23 10.15 -4.13
CA ARG A 52 1.76 11.51 -4.30
C ARG A 52 3.09 11.48 -5.06
N ASN A 53 3.49 12.63 -5.55
CA ASN A 53 4.83 12.91 -6.11
C ASN A 53 5.39 11.77 -6.99
N GLY A 54 4.69 11.45 -8.08
CA GLY A 54 5.15 10.46 -9.04
C GLY A 54 4.63 9.04 -8.83
N VAL A 55 3.98 8.73 -7.70
CA VAL A 55 3.18 7.51 -7.54
C VAL A 55 1.82 7.72 -8.21
N ARG A 56 1.40 6.80 -9.08
CA ARG A 56 0.14 6.94 -9.83
C ARG A 56 -1.07 6.46 -9.05
N TYR A 57 -0.94 5.36 -8.36
CA TYR A 57 -2.00 4.75 -7.56
C TYR A 57 -1.40 3.80 -6.53
N THR A 58 -2.19 3.43 -5.53
CA THR A 58 -1.86 2.42 -4.52
C THR A 58 -2.94 1.35 -4.48
N VAL A 59 -2.56 0.14 -4.13
CA VAL A 59 -3.47 -0.97 -3.84
C VAL A 59 -3.04 -1.59 -2.52
N PRO A 60 -3.91 -1.57 -1.50
CA PRO A 60 -5.26 -1.00 -1.45
C PRO A 60 -5.29 0.53 -1.47
N GLN A 61 -6.48 1.13 -1.62
CA GLN A 61 -6.71 2.58 -1.51
C GLN A 61 -7.23 3.00 -0.14
N GLU A 62 -7.75 2.06 0.62
CA GLU A 62 -8.28 2.26 1.96
C GLU A 62 -8.07 1.00 2.79
N ILE A 63 -7.79 1.17 4.06
CA ILE A 63 -7.69 0.08 5.03
C ILE A 63 -8.42 0.42 6.32
N ARG A 64 -8.78 -0.63 7.06
CA ARG A 64 -9.21 -0.52 8.46
C ARG A 64 -8.15 -1.17 9.35
N PRO A 65 -7.48 -0.42 10.23
CA PRO A 65 -6.41 -0.97 11.08
C PRO A 65 -6.85 -2.15 11.93
N SER A 66 -8.13 -2.18 12.36
CA SER A 66 -8.72 -3.31 13.09
C SER A 66 -8.72 -4.63 12.29
N HIS A 67 -8.85 -4.55 10.97
CA HIS A 67 -8.87 -5.71 10.07
C HIS A 67 -7.49 -6.02 9.45
N MET A 68 -6.49 -5.20 9.76
CA MET A 68 -5.14 -5.38 9.25
C MET A 68 -4.44 -6.52 10.02
N GLU A 69 -3.77 -7.41 9.31
CA GLU A 69 -2.80 -8.35 9.87
C GLU A 69 -1.58 -7.58 10.42
N ASP A 70 -0.56 -8.26 10.91
CA ASP A 70 0.65 -7.61 11.47
C ASP A 70 1.37 -6.72 10.45
N THR A 71 1.22 -7.03 9.17
CA THR A 71 1.80 -6.28 8.06
C THR A 71 0.77 -6.03 6.97
N LEU A 72 0.94 -4.89 6.28
CA LEU A 72 0.20 -4.53 5.07
C LEU A 72 1.19 -4.40 3.92
N THR A 73 0.99 -5.18 2.87
CA THR A 73 1.69 -4.97 1.59
C THR A 73 0.89 -3.99 0.75
N VAL A 74 1.51 -2.85 0.44
CA VAL A 74 0.94 -1.86 -0.48
C VAL A 74 1.69 -1.94 -1.79
N ARG A 75 0.98 -2.22 -2.87
CA ARG A 75 1.51 -2.26 -4.24
C ARG A 75 1.16 -0.97 -4.96
N PHE A 76 2.06 -0.51 -5.83
CA PHE A 76 1.89 0.74 -6.55
C PHE A 76 2.72 0.75 -7.84
N ARG A 77 2.41 1.70 -8.73
CA ARG A 77 3.23 2.03 -9.89
C ARG A 77 3.55 3.50 -9.91
N VAL A 78 4.70 3.83 -10.48
CA VAL A 78 5.12 5.22 -10.71
C VAL A 78 4.68 5.69 -12.09
N GLY A 79 4.63 7.01 -12.27
CA GLY A 79 4.19 7.65 -13.51
C GLY A 79 5.29 7.92 -14.50
N ASP A 80 6.55 7.86 -14.07
CA ASP A 80 7.73 8.19 -14.89
C ASP A 80 8.93 7.34 -14.43
N VAL A 81 10.05 7.46 -15.12
CA VAL A 81 11.31 6.82 -14.74
C VAL A 81 12.07 7.70 -13.75
N TYR A 82 12.36 7.14 -12.58
CA TYR A 82 13.14 7.79 -11.54
C TYR A 82 14.44 7.02 -11.32
N LYS A 83 15.55 7.73 -11.15
CA LYS A 83 16.87 7.15 -10.84
C LYS A 83 17.39 7.77 -9.54
N ASN A 84 18.11 6.95 -8.75
CA ASN A 84 18.72 7.37 -7.48
C ASN A 84 17.72 8.13 -6.59
N CYS A 85 16.58 7.52 -6.33
CA CYS A 85 15.47 8.12 -5.59
C CYS A 85 15.13 7.30 -4.33
N TYR A 86 14.14 7.77 -3.60
CA TYR A 86 13.59 7.06 -2.46
C TYR A 86 12.08 6.94 -2.59
N ILE A 87 11.53 5.90 -1.98
CA ILE A 87 10.11 5.81 -1.69
C ILE A 87 9.92 6.23 -0.24
N GLY A 88 9.24 7.34 -0.03
CA GLY A 88 8.81 7.83 1.27
C GLY A 88 7.43 7.29 1.62
N VAL A 89 7.28 6.79 2.84
CA VAL A 89 6.01 6.33 3.41
C VAL A 89 5.73 7.16 4.65
N TYR A 90 4.55 7.79 4.67
CA TYR A 90 4.13 8.68 5.73
C TYR A 90 2.80 8.22 6.31
N VAL A 91 2.62 8.34 7.61
CA VAL A 91 1.32 8.26 8.27
C VAL A 91 0.98 9.66 8.76
N ASN A 92 -0.10 10.22 8.25
CA ASN A 92 -0.37 11.65 8.31
C ASN A 92 0.86 12.42 7.75
N ASP A 93 1.49 13.26 8.55
CA ASP A 93 2.70 14.00 8.16
C ASP A 93 4.01 13.36 8.68
N ARG A 94 3.92 12.25 9.43
CA ARG A 94 5.09 11.58 10.01
C ARG A 94 5.64 10.52 9.06
N GLN A 95 6.89 10.66 8.67
CA GLN A 95 7.61 9.64 7.91
C GLN A 95 7.86 8.40 8.79
N ILE A 96 7.38 7.24 8.33
CA ILE A 96 7.57 5.95 9.00
C ILE A 96 8.58 5.06 8.28
N ALA A 97 8.79 5.27 6.98
CA ALA A 97 9.78 4.54 6.21
C ALA A 97 10.33 5.38 5.06
N ARG A 98 11.59 5.11 4.69
CA ARG A 98 12.25 5.67 3.51
C ARG A 98 13.14 4.59 2.87
N LEU A 99 12.80 4.17 1.66
CA LEU A 99 13.46 3.07 0.97
C LEU A 99 14.22 3.59 -0.25
N LYS A 100 15.52 3.35 -0.29
CA LYS A 100 16.37 3.72 -1.43
C LYS A 100 16.05 2.85 -2.64
N LYS A 101 15.92 3.47 -3.81
CA LYS A 101 15.73 2.82 -5.10
C LYS A 101 16.72 3.34 -6.12
N ASN A 102 17.43 2.42 -6.78
CA ASN A 102 18.35 2.80 -7.85
C ASN A 102 17.57 3.26 -9.09
N LYS A 103 16.45 2.60 -9.36
CA LYS A 103 15.56 2.91 -10.48
C LYS A 103 14.13 2.53 -10.13
N LEU A 104 13.19 3.32 -10.61
CA LEU A 104 11.75 3.03 -10.67
C LEU A 104 11.30 3.27 -12.09
N ALA A 105 10.37 2.45 -12.59
CA ALA A 105 9.82 2.60 -13.94
C ALA A 105 8.31 2.29 -13.97
N PRO A 106 7.54 2.94 -14.85
CA PRO A 106 6.08 2.76 -14.92
C PRO A 106 5.64 1.31 -15.21
N GLY A 107 6.47 0.56 -15.95
CA GLY A 107 6.21 -0.84 -16.29
C GLY A 107 6.47 -1.83 -15.16
N GLU A 108 7.13 -1.41 -14.08
CA GLU A 108 7.49 -2.27 -12.96
C GLU A 108 6.55 -1.99 -11.77
N MET A 109 6.00 -3.05 -11.19
CA MET A 109 5.20 -2.93 -9.97
C MET A 109 6.12 -2.89 -8.76
N GLU A 110 5.93 -1.88 -7.94
CA GLU A 110 6.64 -1.69 -6.68
C GLU A 110 5.77 -2.05 -5.50
N GLN A 111 6.40 -2.37 -4.38
CA GLN A 111 5.69 -2.62 -3.13
C GLN A 111 6.44 -2.09 -1.92
N VAL A 112 5.68 -1.73 -0.91
CA VAL A 112 6.19 -1.43 0.44
C VAL A 112 5.42 -2.25 1.46
N ILE A 113 6.09 -2.64 2.53
CA ILE A 113 5.49 -3.36 3.65
C ILE A 113 5.41 -2.40 4.83
N ILE A 114 4.21 -2.19 5.33
CA ILE A 114 3.90 -1.34 6.48
C ILE A 114 3.55 -2.24 7.65
N LYS A 115 4.24 -2.10 8.78
CA LYS A 115 3.90 -2.82 10.00
C LYS A 115 2.73 -2.13 10.70
N LYS A 116 1.82 -2.93 11.24
CA LYS A 116 0.70 -2.42 12.04
C LYS A 116 1.19 -1.60 13.25
N SER A 117 2.29 -2.01 13.86
CA SER A 117 2.93 -1.26 14.95
C SER A 117 3.33 0.15 14.54
N ASP A 118 3.88 0.32 13.32
CA ASP A 118 4.32 1.62 12.83
C ASP A 118 3.12 2.53 12.55
N LEU A 119 2.06 1.97 11.98
CA LEU A 119 0.80 2.68 11.77
C LEU A 119 0.19 3.16 13.11
N LEU A 120 0.11 2.26 14.10
CA LEU A 120 -0.48 2.57 15.40
C LEU A 120 0.43 3.41 16.30
N SER A 121 1.70 3.60 15.95
CA SER A 121 2.61 4.52 16.65
C SER A 121 2.27 6.00 16.41
N VAL A 122 1.43 6.27 15.41
CA VAL A 122 0.92 7.61 15.10
C VAL A 122 -0.47 7.77 15.70
N GLN A 123 -0.67 8.84 16.45
CA GLN A 123 -1.96 9.12 17.06
C GLN A 123 -3.00 9.45 15.96
N ALA A 124 -4.16 8.80 16.03
CA ALA A 124 -5.27 8.99 15.10
C ALA A 124 -4.84 8.95 13.61
N PRO A 125 -4.38 7.79 13.12
CA PRO A 125 -3.96 7.68 11.72
C PRO A 125 -5.18 7.85 10.79
N GLU A 126 -5.09 8.80 9.86
CA GLU A 126 -6.14 9.10 8.87
C GLU A 126 -5.67 8.81 7.45
N THR A 127 -4.40 9.04 7.18
CA THR A 127 -3.81 8.85 5.85
C THR A 127 -2.48 8.12 5.89
N ILE A 128 -2.24 7.31 4.86
CA ILE A 128 -0.93 6.76 4.53
C ILE A 128 -0.54 7.32 3.16
N THR A 129 0.53 8.11 3.11
CA THR A 129 1.02 8.67 1.84
C THR A 129 2.23 7.89 1.35
N ILE A 130 2.22 7.51 0.08
CA ILE A 130 3.36 6.92 -0.61
C ILE A 130 3.76 7.85 -1.73
N GLN A 131 5.03 8.22 -1.76
CA GLN A 131 5.57 9.18 -2.73
C GLN A 131 6.98 8.85 -3.15
N VAL A 132 7.37 9.34 -4.34
CA VAL A 132 8.75 9.34 -4.79
C VAL A 132 9.44 10.60 -4.27
N GLU A 133 10.61 10.41 -3.67
CA GLU A 133 11.48 11.50 -3.22
C GLU A 133 12.79 11.50 -4.03
N ARG A 134 13.26 12.66 -4.40
CA ARG A 134 14.58 12.78 -5.03
C ARG A 134 15.66 12.42 -4.00
N GLY A 135 16.68 11.70 -4.45
CA GLY A 135 17.92 11.61 -3.71
C GLY A 135 18.51 13.01 -3.57
N GLU A 136 19.11 13.31 -2.44
CA GLU A 136 19.94 14.51 -2.33
C GLU A 136 20.99 14.42 -3.44
N ALA A 137 21.05 15.42 -4.30
CA ALA A 137 22.18 15.58 -5.19
C ALA A 137 23.40 15.72 -4.26
N ASN A 138 24.30 14.72 -4.28
CA ASN A 138 25.59 14.89 -3.65
C ASN A 138 26.22 16.13 -4.29
N GLY A 139 26.15 17.25 -3.57
CA GLY A 139 26.91 18.42 -3.87
C GLY A 139 28.38 18.08 -3.67
N ASN A 140 29.01 17.59 -4.72
CA ASN A 140 30.46 17.70 -4.90
C ASN A 140 30.66 18.88 -5.81
N ALA A 141 30.99 19.97 -5.18
CA ALA A 141 31.75 21.03 -5.81
C ALA A 141 33.15 20.52 -6.19
#